data_c26464d638a325cfbfa0d34823873bc3
#
_entry.id   c26464d638a325cfbfa0d34823873bc3
#
_cell.length_a   1.000
_cell.length_b   1.000
_cell.length_c   1.000
_cell.angle_alpha   90.00
_cell.angle_beta   90.00
_cell.angle_gamma   90.00
#
_symmetry.space_group_name_H-M   'P 1'
#
loop_
_entity.id
_entity.type
_entity.pdbx_description
1 polymer ?
#
loop_
_entity_poly.entity_id
_entity_poly.type
_entity_poly.pdbx_seq_one_letter_code
_entity_poly.pdbx_strand_id
1 'polypeptide(L)'
;MLKELQKKRSDLKDISEEAKEKRNTLNAEASALAAKRNELNKKTKDLINEAQELKVLRDEINEKVSEYKNKRDDTNAKANELFSKADSIRKQSNLGGPSIKALRKDIDRLEFAQQTEVLSTSKERELVGKITQLQKQYQVKKVQLESNSELKNILDEAQKIRDEASEFHTQLAEYARQAQEYHEKMIAAFKEADRTRAESDVAHREFVKAQEAADEQHKAFINAQKEIRDLDKEIFKLRKKDKKEDLALSSPNSRRMPSPSSKSSRVEQNSPPKTL
;
A
#
# COMPACT_ATOMS: atom_id res chain seq x y z
N MET A 1 32.40 -52.46 25.23
CA MET A 1 32.70 -51.07 25.63
C MET A 1 33.24 -50.22 24.48
N LEU A 2 34.43 -50.51 23.88
CA LEU A 2 34.98 -49.69 22.78
C LEU A 2 34.08 -49.63 21.52
N LYS A 3 33.51 -50.77 21.09
CA LYS A 3 32.58 -50.85 19.96
C LYS A 3 31.29 -50.06 20.19
N GLU A 4 30.77 -50.05 21.40
CA GLU A 4 29.56 -49.28 21.78
C GLU A 4 29.81 -47.78 21.75
N LEU A 5 30.98 -47.33 22.25
CA LEU A 5 31.37 -45.93 22.17
C LEU A 5 31.58 -45.46 20.74
N GLN A 6 32.14 -46.33 19.88
CA GLN A 6 32.28 -46.05 18.46
C GLN A 6 30.93 -45.97 17.74
N LYS A 7 29.94 -46.83 18.12
CA LYS A 7 28.59 -46.78 17.57
C LYS A 7 27.89 -45.48 17.99
N LYS A 8 27.92 -45.15 19.30
CA LYS A 8 27.36 -43.87 19.81
C LYS A 8 27.98 -42.65 19.14
N ARG A 9 29.28 -42.68 18.86
CA ARG A 9 29.97 -41.62 18.11
C ARG A 9 29.46 -41.49 16.67
N SER A 10 29.18 -42.62 16.01
CA SER A 10 28.61 -42.64 14.67
C SER A 10 27.21 -42.08 14.66
N ASP A 11 26.34 -42.53 15.56
CA ASP A 11 24.96 -42.08 15.72
C ASP A 11 24.91 -40.57 16.00
N LEU A 12 25.81 -40.05 16.84
CA LEU A 12 25.92 -38.60 17.13
C LEU A 12 26.45 -37.80 15.92
N LYS A 13 27.29 -38.39 15.07
CA LYS A 13 27.71 -37.76 13.82
C LYS A 13 26.55 -37.59 12.87
N ASP A 14 25.72 -38.61 12.72
CA ASP A 14 24.55 -38.58 11.87
C ASP A 14 23.54 -37.53 12.37
N ILE A 15 23.29 -37.48 13.67
CA ILE A 15 22.46 -36.44 14.32
C ILE A 15 23.03 -35.03 14.06
N SER A 16 24.37 -34.89 14.22
CA SER A 16 25.03 -33.59 13.98
C SER A 16 24.91 -33.13 12.55
N GLU A 17 25.06 -34.02 11.56
CA GLU A 17 24.94 -33.67 10.14
C GLU A 17 23.49 -33.34 9.80
N GLU A 18 22.51 -34.11 10.29
CA GLU A 18 21.08 -33.83 10.11
C GLU A 18 20.71 -32.46 10.69
N ALA A 19 21.16 -32.14 11.92
CA ALA A 19 20.90 -30.84 12.55
C ALA A 19 21.55 -29.70 11.75
N LYS A 20 22.73 -29.89 11.19
CA LYS A 20 23.42 -28.91 10.34
C LYS A 20 22.64 -28.67 9.03
N GLU A 21 22.17 -29.72 8.38
CA GLU A 21 21.37 -29.61 7.16
C GLU A 21 20.05 -28.88 7.43
N LYS A 22 19.31 -29.29 8.48
CA LYS A 22 18.07 -28.61 8.89
C LYS A 22 18.29 -27.14 9.20
N ARG A 23 19.36 -26.82 9.94
CA ARG A 23 19.71 -25.42 10.20
C ARG A 23 19.97 -24.65 8.92
N ASN A 24 20.68 -25.23 7.94
CA ASN A 24 21.02 -24.55 6.72
C ASN A 24 19.77 -24.31 5.84
N THR A 25 18.84 -25.27 5.79
CA THR A 25 17.57 -25.10 5.08
C THR A 25 16.70 -24.00 5.74
N LEU A 26 16.57 -24.02 7.06
CA LEU A 26 15.83 -23.01 7.81
C LEU A 26 16.44 -21.59 7.68
N ASN A 27 17.77 -21.48 7.65
CA ASN A 27 18.44 -20.20 7.39
C ASN A 27 18.19 -19.69 5.96
N ALA A 28 18.16 -20.58 4.97
CA ALA A 28 17.82 -20.19 3.59
C ALA A 28 16.37 -19.73 3.49
N GLU A 29 15.45 -20.42 4.14
CA GLU A 29 14.03 -20.04 4.26
C GLU A 29 13.86 -18.67 4.96
N ALA A 30 14.52 -18.49 6.11
CA ALA A 30 14.52 -17.20 6.81
C ALA A 30 15.06 -16.07 5.94
N SER A 31 16.12 -16.30 5.17
CA SER A 31 16.66 -15.30 4.26
C SER A 31 15.67 -14.92 3.15
N ALA A 32 14.96 -15.91 2.57
CA ALA A 32 13.94 -15.68 1.56
C ALA A 32 12.74 -14.89 2.12
N LEU A 33 12.29 -15.24 3.33
CA LEU A 33 11.22 -14.53 4.04
C LEU A 33 11.61 -13.09 4.39
N ALA A 34 12.86 -12.86 4.80
CA ALA A 34 13.37 -11.51 5.04
C ALA A 34 13.41 -10.66 3.77
N ALA A 35 13.82 -11.25 2.63
CA ALA A 35 13.80 -10.58 1.34
C ALA A 35 12.36 -10.21 0.92
N LYS A 36 11.42 -11.15 1.03
CA LYS A 36 9.99 -10.93 0.74
C LYS A 36 9.41 -9.81 1.61
N ARG A 37 9.67 -9.85 2.93
CA ARG A 37 9.25 -8.77 3.85
C ARG A 37 9.79 -7.40 3.43
N ASN A 38 11.07 -7.34 3.06
CA ASN A 38 11.69 -6.08 2.66
C ASN A 38 11.10 -5.52 1.36
N GLU A 39 10.80 -6.39 0.39
CA GLU A 39 10.10 -6.02 -0.85
C GLU A 39 8.69 -5.48 -0.57
N LEU A 40 7.91 -6.19 0.26
CA LEU A 40 6.57 -5.76 0.66
C LEU A 40 6.61 -4.43 1.41
N ASN A 41 7.57 -4.22 2.31
CA ASN A 41 7.75 -2.95 3.01
C ASN A 41 8.09 -1.80 2.06
N LYS A 42 8.92 -2.05 1.04
CA LYS A 42 9.21 -1.07 0.01
C LYS A 42 7.94 -0.71 -0.78
N LYS A 43 7.19 -1.72 -1.25
CA LYS A 43 5.92 -1.51 -1.96
C LYS A 43 4.92 -0.73 -1.10
N THR A 44 4.79 -1.06 0.18
CA THR A 44 3.94 -0.32 1.12
C THR A 44 4.33 1.15 1.20
N LYS A 45 5.63 1.44 1.31
CA LYS A 45 6.14 2.81 1.35
C LYS A 45 5.83 3.58 0.05
N ASP A 46 6.04 2.93 -1.09
CA ASP A 46 5.79 3.53 -2.41
C ASP A 46 4.29 3.85 -2.57
N LEU A 47 3.39 2.94 -2.17
CA LEU A 47 1.93 3.16 -2.17
C LEU A 47 1.49 4.28 -1.22
N ILE A 48 2.11 4.41 -0.05
CA ILE A 48 1.82 5.50 0.88
C ILE A 48 2.26 6.84 0.29
N ASN A 49 3.43 6.90 -0.36
CA ASN A 49 3.90 8.11 -1.03
C ASN A 49 2.96 8.52 -2.16
N GLU A 50 2.55 7.56 -3.01
CA GLU A 50 1.55 7.79 -4.07
C GLU A 50 0.23 8.33 -3.50
N ALA A 51 -0.26 7.73 -2.42
CA ALA A 51 -1.48 8.20 -1.76
C ALA A 51 -1.34 9.62 -1.20
N GLN A 52 -0.15 10.00 -0.70
CA GLN A 52 0.13 11.36 -0.25
C GLN A 52 0.17 12.36 -1.39
N GLU A 53 0.77 12.01 -2.52
CA GLU A 53 0.76 12.85 -3.73
C GLU A 53 -0.67 13.06 -4.25
N LEU A 54 -1.46 12.00 -4.33
CA LEU A 54 -2.88 12.07 -4.71
C LEU A 54 -3.70 12.93 -3.73
N LYS A 55 -3.36 12.90 -2.44
CA LYS A 55 -3.98 13.78 -1.43
C LYS A 55 -3.68 15.25 -1.71
N VAL A 56 -2.43 15.58 -2.02
CA VAL A 56 -2.04 16.96 -2.36
C VAL A 56 -2.80 17.45 -3.59
N LEU A 57 -2.83 16.65 -4.66
CA LEU A 57 -3.56 16.98 -5.88
C LEU A 57 -5.06 17.16 -5.63
N ARG A 58 -5.67 16.29 -4.82
CA ARG A 58 -7.08 16.44 -4.41
C ARG A 58 -7.32 17.74 -3.66
N ASP A 59 -6.42 18.09 -2.73
CA ASP A 59 -6.56 19.29 -1.91
C ASP A 59 -6.42 20.56 -2.75
N GLU A 60 -5.48 20.61 -3.71
CA GLU A 60 -5.35 21.69 -4.69
C GLU A 60 -6.60 21.86 -5.56
N ILE A 61 -7.20 20.74 -6.00
CA ILE A 61 -8.45 20.79 -6.76
C ILE A 61 -9.62 21.25 -5.88
N ASN A 62 -9.68 20.84 -4.61
CA ASN A 62 -10.69 21.30 -3.68
C ASN A 62 -10.62 22.81 -3.41
N GLU A 63 -9.43 23.41 -3.40
CA GLU A 63 -9.27 24.86 -3.34
C GLU A 63 -9.92 25.53 -4.56
N LYS A 64 -9.69 24.99 -5.77
CA LYS A 64 -10.36 25.47 -7.00
C LYS A 64 -11.88 25.31 -6.91
N VAL A 65 -12.37 24.18 -6.41
CA VAL A 65 -13.81 23.97 -6.17
C VAL A 65 -14.37 25.08 -5.28
N SER A 66 -13.68 25.40 -4.20
CA SER A 66 -14.09 26.49 -3.28
C SER A 66 -14.08 27.86 -3.97
N GLU A 67 -13.03 28.16 -4.73
CA GLU A 67 -12.91 29.42 -5.48
C GLU A 67 -14.04 29.59 -6.49
N TYR A 68 -14.28 28.56 -7.33
CA TYR A 68 -15.35 28.61 -8.34
C TYR A 68 -16.75 28.60 -7.74
N LYS A 69 -16.93 27.97 -6.59
CA LYS A 69 -18.17 28.05 -5.82
C LYS A 69 -18.45 29.50 -5.38
N ASN A 70 -17.45 30.18 -4.84
CA ASN A 70 -17.59 31.57 -4.42
C ASN A 70 -17.88 32.48 -5.62
N LYS A 71 -17.13 32.33 -6.74
CA LYS A 71 -17.38 33.08 -7.98
C LYS A 71 -18.82 32.90 -8.49
N ARG A 72 -19.28 31.64 -8.51
CA ARG A 72 -20.68 31.34 -8.92
C ARG A 72 -21.70 32.00 -8.01
N ASP A 73 -21.48 31.92 -6.69
CA ASP A 73 -22.42 32.46 -5.70
C ASP A 73 -22.46 33.99 -5.76
N ASP A 74 -21.32 34.67 -5.88
CA ASP A 74 -21.21 36.12 -6.08
C ASP A 74 -21.89 36.59 -7.36
N THR A 75 -21.66 35.84 -8.45
CA THR A 75 -22.26 36.15 -9.78
C THR A 75 -23.77 35.95 -9.74
N ASN A 76 -24.26 34.88 -9.10
CA ASN A 76 -25.68 34.66 -8.89
C ASN A 76 -26.34 35.76 -8.02
N ALA A 77 -25.65 36.24 -6.96
CA ALA A 77 -26.13 37.32 -6.14
C ALA A 77 -26.33 38.62 -6.97
N LYS A 78 -25.31 38.97 -7.80
CA LYS A 78 -25.41 40.13 -8.72
C LYS A 78 -26.56 39.98 -9.72
N ALA A 79 -26.72 38.79 -10.35
CA ALA A 79 -27.85 38.53 -11.22
C ALA A 79 -29.21 38.73 -10.53
N ASN A 80 -29.34 38.22 -9.26
CA ASN A 80 -30.57 38.36 -8.52
C ASN A 80 -30.86 39.80 -8.15
N GLU A 81 -29.85 40.63 -7.81
CA GLU A 81 -30.02 42.07 -7.62
C GLU A 81 -30.55 42.77 -8.84
N LEU A 82 -30.00 42.47 -10.05
CA LEU A 82 -30.48 43.04 -11.29
C LEU A 82 -31.90 42.60 -11.63
N PHE A 83 -32.24 41.32 -11.41
CA PHE A 83 -33.61 40.85 -11.56
C PHE A 83 -34.58 41.54 -10.62
N SER A 84 -34.17 41.80 -9.36
CA SER A 84 -34.97 42.54 -8.38
C SER A 84 -35.19 43.99 -8.84
N LYS A 85 -34.15 44.66 -9.37
CA LYS A 85 -34.27 46.03 -9.95
C LYS A 85 -35.22 46.02 -11.15
N ALA A 86 -35.08 45.04 -12.03
CA ALA A 86 -35.97 44.87 -13.19
C ALA A 86 -37.43 44.64 -12.78
N ASP A 87 -37.69 43.86 -11.71
CA ASP A 87 -39.04 43.67 -11.18
C ASP A 87 -39.61 44.95 -10.51
N SER A 88 -38.77 45.74 -9.89
CA SER A 88 -39.19 47.05 -9.36
C SER A 88 -39.62 48.04 -10.44
N ILE A 89 -38.81 48.19 -11.50
CA ILE A 89 -39.14 49.02 -12.68
C ILE A 89 -40.41 48.51 -13.35
N ARG A 90 -40.57 47.19 -13.49
CA ARG A 90 -41.75 46.57 -14.06
C ARG A 90 -43.03 46.87 -13.28
N LYS A 91 -42.96 46.88 -11.92
CA LYS A 91 -44.09 47.26 -11.06
C LYS A 91 -44.40 48.72 -11.17
N GLN A 92 -43.40 49.59 -11.21
CA GLN A 92 -43.60 51.06 -11.37
C GLN A 92 -44.21 51.42 -12.72
N SER A 93 -43.79 50.69 -13.79
CA SER A 93 -44.31 50.93 -15.14
C SER A 93 -45.68 50.28 -15.41
N ASN A 94 -46.38 49.79 -14.38
CA ASN A 94 -47.66 49.09 -14.47
C ASN A 94 -47.71 47.91 -15.45
N LEU A 95 -46.57 47.29 -15.69
CA LEU A 95 -46.37 46.13 -16.57
C LEU A 95 -46.72 44.81 -15.84
N GLY A 96 -47.84 44.81 -15.05
CA GLY A 96 -48.29 43.66 -14.28
C GLY A 96 -48.54 42.39 -15.08
N GLY A 97 -48.68 41.24 -14.36
CA GLY A 97 -48.98 39.93 -14.96
C GLY A 97 -47.73 39.01 -15.14
N PRO A 98 -47.86 37.83 -15.74
CA PRO A 98 -46.75 36.84 -15.85
C PRO A 98 -45.57 37.41 -16.65
N SER A 99 -44.33 36.98 -16.32
CA SER A 99 -43.13 37.40 -17.03
C SER A 99 -43.13 36.85 -18.48
N ILE A 100 -42.43 37.51 -19.38
CA ILE A 100 -42.26 37.02 -20.79
C ILE A 100 -41.73 35.60 -20.78
N LYS A 101 -40.79 35.28 -19.90
CA LYS A 101 -40.20 33.89 -19.75
C LYS A 101 -41.26 32.89 -19.27
N ALA A 102 -42.13 33.28 -18.36
CA ALA A 102 -43.22 32.43 -17.90
C ALA A 102 -44.24 32.16 -18.99
N LEU A 103 -44.65 33.25 -19.71
CA LEU A 103 -45.55 33.10 -20.85
C LEU A 103 -44.99 32.19 -21.92
N ARG A 104 -43.70 32.32 -22.27
CA ARG A 104 -43.07 31.44 -23.24
C ARG A 104 -43.06 29.99 -22.80
N LYS A 105 -42.67 29.73 -21.52
CA LYS A 105 -42.67 28.38 -20.95
C LYS A 105 -44.08 27.74 -20.96
N ASP A 106 -45.10 28.54 -20.68
CA ASP A 106 -46.47 28.03 -20.71
C ASP A 106 -46.94 27.76 -22.15
N ILE A 107 -46.57 28.60 -23.13
CA ILE A 107 -46.81 28.38 -24.55
C ILE A 107 -46.13 27.09 -25.01
N ASP A 108 -44.81 26.96 -24.78
CA ASP A 108 -44.03 25.79 -25.17
C ASP A 108 -44.61 24.49 -24.56
N ARG A 109 -45.07 24.55 -23.27
CA ARG A 109 -45.74 23.42 -22.61
C ARG A 109 -47.05 23.03 -23.25
N LEU A 110 -47.90 24.01 -23.63
CA LEU A 110 -49.19 23.74 -24.24
C LEU A 110 -49.02 23.29 -25.70
N GLU A 111 -48.08 23.84 -26.43
CA GLU A 111 -47.71 23.40 -27.79
C GLU A 111 -47.18 21.96 -27.76
N PHE A 112 -46.34 21.61 -26.80
CA PHE A 112 -45.87 20.24 -26.59
C PHE A 112 -47.03 19.27 -26.27
N ALA A 113 -47.95 19.67 -25.37
CA ALA A 113 -49.12 18.87 -25.08
C ALA A 113 -50.04 18.66 -26.28
N GLN A 114 -50.18 19.69 -27.14
CA GLN A 114 -50.93 19.59 -28.40
C GLN A 114 -50.32 18.55 -29.35
N GLN A 115 -48.98 18.47 -29.38
CA GLN A 115 -48.28 17.55 -30.30
C GLN A 115 -48.21 16.11 -29.77
N THR A 116 -48.28 15.89 -28.46
CA THR A 116 -48.03 14.58 -27.82
C THR A 116 -49.27 13.92 -27.28
N GLU A 117 -50.32 14.66 -26.94
CA GLU A 117 -51.52 14.12 -26.36
C GLU A 117 -52.63 13.88 -27.37
N VAL A 118 -53.32 12.72 -27.28
CA VAL A 118 -54.49 12.43 -28.11
C VAL A 118 -55.70 13.14 -27.49
N LEU A 119 -56.04 14.30 -28.04
CA LEU A 119 -57.12 15.16 -27.56
C LEU A 119 -58.40 14.97 -28.33
N SER A 120 -59.58 15.14 -27.70
CA SER A 120 -60.83 15.26 -28.40
C SER A 120 -60.91 16.62 -29.12
N THR A 121 -61.64 16.69 -30.23
CA THR A 121 -61.79 17.93 -31.08
C THR A 121 -62.19 19.17 -30.24
N SER A 122 -63.01 18.98 -29.20
CA SER A 122 -63.42 20.06 -28.29
C SER A 122 -62.25 20.54 -27.41
N LYS A 123 -61.48 19.64 -26.84
CA LYS A 123 -60.29 19.98 -26.00
C LYS A 123 -59.19 20.57 -26.82
N GLU A 124 -58.98 20.12 -28.07
CA GLU A 124 -58.00 20.65 -28.99
C GLU A 124 -58.30 22.12 -29.33
N ARG A 125 -59.57 22.45 -29.65
CA ARG A 125 -60.01 23.82 -29.87
C ARG A 125 -59.80 24.72 -28.65
N GLU A 126 -60.05 24.25 -27.46
CA GLU A 126 -59.83 24.96 -26.19
C GLU A 126 -58.31 25.25 -26.00
N LEU A 127 -57.46 24.24 -26.24
CA LEU A 127 -56.02 24.32 -26.11
C LEU A 127 -55.45 25.32 -27.10
N VAL A 128 -55.84 25.25 -28.39
CA VAL A 128 -55.45 26.22 -29.43
C VAL A 128 -55.88 27.63 -29.05
N GLY A 129 -57.12 27.79 -28.52
CA GLY A 129 -57.59 29.06 -27.99
C GLY A 129 -56.71 29.64 -26.89
N LYS A 130 -56.29 28.80 -25.90
CA LYS A 130 -55.37 29.17 -24.85
C LYS A 130 -53.99 29.57 -25.38
N ILE A 131 -53.41 28.77 -26.27
CA ILE A 131 -52.13 29.05 -26.92
C ILE A 131 -52.20 30.42 -27.63
N THR A 132 -53.22 30.65 -28.46
CA THR A 132 -53.41 31.92 -29.17
C THR A 132 -53.54 33.10 -28.23
N GLN A 133 -54.25 32.93 -27.10
CA GLN A 133 -54.40 34.01 -26.10
C GLN A 133 -53.06 34.31 -25.40
N LEU A 134 -52.29 33.28 -25.05
CA LEU A 134 -50.97 33.46 -24.41
C LEU A 134 -49.96 34.04 -25.43
N GLN A 135 -50.00 33.64 -26.69
CA GLN A 135 -49.17 34.24 -27.76
C GLN A 135 -49.48 35.73 -27.95
N LYS A 136 -50.75 36.14 -27.93
CA LYS A 136 -51.13 37.55 -27.97
C LYS A 136 -50.58 38.31 -26.78
N GLN A 137 -50.74 37.77 -25.56
CA GLN A 137 -50.18 38.36 -24.35
C GLN A 137 -48.65 38.47 -24.39
N TYR A 138 -47.98 37.47 -24.89
CA TYR A 138 -46.53 37.47 -25.14
C TYR A 138 -46.09 38.57 -26.06
N GLN A 139 -46.75 38.74 -27.22
CA GLN A 139 -46.42 39.80 -28.19
C GLN A 139 -46.65 41.22 -27.62
N VAL A 140 -47.77 41.46 -26.98
CA VAL A 140 -48.05 42.78 -26.31
C VAL A 140 -46.95 43.09 -25.28
N LYS A 141 -46.57 42.11 -24.43
CA LYS A 141 -45.53 42.32 -23.44
C LYS A 141 -44.16 42.51 -24.05
N LYS A 142 -43.86 41.82 -25.15
CA LYS A 142 -42.59 41.95 -25.87
C LYS A 142 -42.45 43.40 -26.41
N VAL A 143 -43.47 43.94 -27.02
CA VAL A 143 -43.47 45.31 -27.53
C VAL A 143 -43.36 46.32 -26.36
N GLN A 144 -44.07 46.11 -25.26
CA GLN A 144 -43.96 46.96 -24.06
C GLN A 144 -42.55 46.91 -23.43
N LEU A 145 -41.88 45.76 -23.43
CA LEU A 145 -40.51 45.62 -22.97
C LEU A 145 -39.53 46.34 -23.90
N GLU A 146 -39.71 46.18 -25.22
CA GLU A 146 -38.86 46.82 -26.20
C GLU A 146 -39.01 48.37 -26.20
N SER A 147 -40.15 48.86 -25.79
CA SER A 147 -40.39 50.31 -25.61
C SER A 147 -39.74 50.86 -24.29
N ASN A 148 -39.45 50.00 -23.32
CA ASN A 148 -38.75 50.42 -22.11
C ASN A 148 -37.26 49.97 -22.19
N SER A 149 -36.45 50.83 -22.80
CA SER A 149 -35.02 50.53 -23.08
C SER A 149 -34.22 50.26 -21.80
N GLU A 150 -34.54 50.90 -20.67
CA GLU A 150 -33.85 50.69 -19.39
C GLU A 150 -34.13 49.30 -18.84
N LEU A 151 -35.39 48.87 -18.79
CA LEU A 151 -35.77 47.54 -18.35
C LEU A 151 -35.13 46.42 -19.24
N LYS A 152 -35.08 46.62 -20.57
CA LYS A 152 -34.43 45.71 -21.50
C LYS A 152 -32.94 45.59 -21.20
N ASN A 153 -32.23 46.70 -21.02
CA ASN A 153 -30.79 46.70 -20.75
C ASN A 153 -30.46 45.95 -19.44
N ILE A 154 -31.24 46.20 -18.38
CA ILE A 154 -31.04 45.51 -17.08
C ILE A 154 -31.29 44.00 -17.23
N LEU A 155 -32.30 43.58 -17.97
CA LEU A 155 -32.59 42.14 -18.18
C LEU A 155 -31.52 41.47 -19.02
N ASP A 156 -31.02 42.12 -20.08
CA ASP A 156 -29.94 41.61 -20.92
C ASP A 156 -28.62 41.49 -20.13
N GLU A 157 -28.33 42.47 -19.24
CA GLU A 157 -27.18 42.42 -18.34
C GLU A 157 -27.34 41.29 -17.30
N ALA A 158 -28.51 41.17 -16.67
CA ALA A 158 -28.80 40.10 -15.72
C ALA A 158 -28.67 38.70 -16.36
N GLN A 159 -29.11 38.59 -17.64
CA GLN A 159 -28.98 37.33 -18.37
C GLN A 159 -27.50 36.98 -18.66
N LYS A 160 -26.67 37.93 -19.07
CA LYS A 160 -25.23 37.73 -19.31
C LYS A 160 -24.53 37.26 -18.05
N ILE A 161 -24.80 37.92 -16.90
CA ILE A 161 -24.23 37.55 -15.60
C ILE A 161 -24.70 36.14 -15.20
N ARG A 162 -25.95 35.78 -15.51
CA ARG A 162 -26.45 34.42 -15.22
C ARG A 162 -25.81 33.35 -16.10
N ASP A 163 -25.53 33.67 -17.37
CA ASP A 163 -24.83 32.76 -18.28
C ASP A 163 -23.39 32.56 -17.81
N GLU A 164 -22.70 33.61 -17.33
CA GLU A 164 -21.38 33.52 -16.67
C GLU A 164 -21.43 32.64 -15.40
N ALA A 165 -22.45 32.78 -14.55
CA ALA A 165 -22.65 31.93 -13.39
C ALA A 165 -22.86 30.45 -13.77
N SER A 166 -23.51 30.19 -14.92
CA SER A 166 -23.69 28.86 -15.47
C SER A 166 -22.36 28.24 -15.94
N GLU A 167 -21.48 29.05 -16.53
CA GLU A 167 -20.11 28.61 -16.88
C GLU A 167 -19.30 28.23 -15.63
N PHE A 168 -19.33 29.06 -14.57
CA PHE A 168 -18.70 28.74 -13.30
C PHE A 168 -19.28 27.47 -12.67
N HIS A 169 -20.58 27.23 -12.80
CA HIS A 169 -21.21 26.00 -12.33
C HIS A 169 -20.68 24.76 -13.08
N THR A 170 -20.50 24.87 -14.37
CA THR A 170 -19.95 23.77 -15.22
C THR A 170 -18.51 23.47 -14.82
N GLN A 171 -17.68 24.50 -14.65
CA GLN A 171 -16.30 24.34 -14.23
C GLN A 171 -16.20 23.77 -12.79
N LEU A 172 -17.06 24.23 -11.89
CA LEU A 172 -17.19 23.70 -10.53
C LEU A 172 -17.49 22.19 -10.54
N ALA A 173 -18.46 21.77 -11.38
CA ALA A 173 -18.83 20.35 -11.48
C ALA A 173 -17.67 19.51 -12.02
N GLU A 174 -16.90 20.04 -12.97
CA GLU A 174 -15.73 19.34 -13.50
C GLU A 174 -14.62 19.19 -12.45
N TYR A 175 -14.28 20.27 -11.71
CA TYR A 175 -13.30 20.19 -10.63
C TYR A 175 -13.77 19.27 -9.49
N ALA A 176 -15.05 19.28 -9.13
CA ALA A 176 -15.61 18.38 -8.12
C ALA A 176 -15.47 16.91 -8.55
N ARG A 177 -15.70 16.61 -9.84
CA ARG A 177 -15.49 15.27 -10.40
C ARG A 177 -14.02 14.85 -10.32
N GLN A 178 -13.09 15.73 -10.71
CA GLN A 178 -11.65 15.44 -10.62
C GLN A 178 -11.21 15.22 -9.17
N ALA A 179 -11.67 16.03 -8.22
CA ALA A 179 -11.39 15.86 -6.79
C ALA A 179 -11.86 14.49 -6.29
N GLN A 180 -13.05 14.06 -6.73
CA GLN A 180 -13.60 12.75 -6.38
C GLN A 180 -12.75 11.60 -6.96
N GLU A 181 -12.29 11.71 -8.22
CA GLU A 181 -11.41 10.72 -8.84
C GLU A 181 -10.08 10.58 -8.09
N TYR A 182 -9.45 11.70 -7.69
CA TYR A 182 -8.23 11.67 -6.88
C TYR A 182 -8.49 11.08 -5.49
N HIS A 183 -9.62 11.39 -4.90
CA HIS A 183 -10.02 10.82 -3.61
C HIS A 183 -10.17 9.29 -3.66
N GLU A 184 -10.83 8.78 -4.69
CA GLU A 184 -11.02 7.34 -4.89
C GLU A 184 -9.68 6.61 -5.12
N LYS A 185 -8.81 7.18 -5.95
CA LYS A 185 -7.45 6.65 -6.18
C LYS A 185 -6.63 6.65 -4.89
N MET A 186 -6.68 7.73 -4.12
CA MET A 186 -6.00 7.85 -2.83
C MET A 186 -6.47 6.75 -1.85
N ILE A 187 -7.80 6.54 -1.72
CA ILE A 187 -8.35 5.48 -0.86
C ILE A 187 -7.91 4.10 -1.34
N ALA A 188 -7.91 3.86 -2.64
CA ALA A 188 -7.46 2.59 -3.22
C ALA A 188 -5.98 2.32 -2.91
N ALA A 189 -5.12 3.34 -3.04
CA ALA A 189 -3.70 3.24 -2.71
C ALA A 189 -3.46 2.96 -1.22
N PHE A 190 -4.15 3.64 -0.31
CA PHE A 190 -4.08 3.35 1.13
C PHE A 190 -4.54 1.93 1.47
N LYS A 191 -5.66 1.49 0.88
CA LYS A 191 -6.18 0.14 1.10
C LYS A 191 -5.21 -0.94 0.63
N GLU A 192 -4.56 -0.74 -0.51
CA GLU A 192 -3.54 -1.65 -1.01
C GLU A 192 -2.27 -1.60 -0.15
N ALA A 193 -1.89 -0.43 0.36
CA ALA A 193 -0.78 -0.27 1.31
C ALA A 193 -1.03 -1.05 2.61
N ASP A 194 -2.23 -0.96 3.17
CA ASP A 194 -2.62 -1.70 4.38
C ASP A 194 -2.58 -3.21 4.15
N ARG A 195 -3.05 -3.67 2.99
CA ARG A 195 -2.97 -5.08 2.59
C ARG A 195 -1.52 -5.56 2.49
N THR A 196 -0.69 -4.81 1.77
CA THR A 196 0.73 -5.14 1.58
C THR A 196 1.49 -5.14 2.91
N ARG A 197 1.13 -4.22 3.82
CA ARG A 197 1.66 -4.19 5.18
C ARG A 197 1.28 -5.44 5.97
N ALA A 198 0.01 -5.86 5.92
CA ALA A 198 -0.43 -7.08 6.58
C ALA A 198 0.29 -8.33 6.05
N GLU A 199 0.53 -8.41 4.74
CA GLU A 199 1.33 -9.47 4.12
C GLU A 199 2.80 -9.44 4.60
N SER A 200 3.39 -8.25 4.75
CA SER A 200 4.74 -8.06 5.31
C SER A 200 4.83 -8.53 6.76
N ASP A 201 3.80 -8.24 7.58
CA ASP A 201 3.74 -8.67 8.98
C ASP A 201 3.62 -10.20 9.10
N VAL A 202 2.93 -10.86 8.16
CA VAL A 202 2.90 -12.33 8.08
C VAL A 202 4.29 -12.87 7.75
N ALA A 203 4.94 -12.35 6.70
CA ALA A 203 6.28 -12.77 6.31
C ALA A 203 7.30 -12.53 7.44
N HIS A 204 7.15 -11.46 8.21
CA HIS A 204 8.00 -11.20 9.38
C HIS A 204 7.80 -12.24 10.49
N ARG A 205 6.57 -12.62 10.80
CA ARG A 205 6.29 -13.67 11.80
C ARG A 205 6.85 -15.03 11.38
N GLU A 206 6.72 -15.37 10.10
CA GLU A 206 7.29 -16.59 9.53
C GLU A 206 8.83 -16.58 9.58
N PHE A 207 9.44 -15.45 9.25
CA PHE A 207 10.88 -15.23 9.38
C PHE A 207 11.38 -15.49 10.79
N VAL A 208 10.71 -14.91 11.80
CA VAL A 208 11.11 -15.10 13.22
C VAL A 208 11.02 -16.57 13.62
N LYS A 209 9.94 -17.26 13.23
CA LYS A 209 9.79 -18.71 13.51
C LYS A 209 10.89 -19.55 12.85
N ALA A 210 11.20 -19.28 11.58
CA ALA A 210 12.26 -19.98 10.87
C ALA A 210 13.63 -19.75 11.52
N GLN A 211 13.90 -18.52 11.98
CA GLN A 211 15.13 -18.18 12.67
C GLN A 211 15.23 -18.88 14.05
N GLU A 212 14.16 -18.86 14.83
CA GLU A 212 14.13 -19.57 16.12
C GLU A 212 14.35 -21.07 15.94
N ALA A 213 13.70 -21.69 14.95
CA ALA A 213 13.89 -23.09 14.61
C ALA A 213 15.33 -23.39 14.14
N ALA A 214 15.94 -22.49 13.37
CA ALA A 214 17.35 -22.62 12.95
C ALA A 214 18.30 -22.54 14.15
N ASP A 215 18.03 -21.66 15.12
CA ASP A 215 18.82 -21.52 16.34
C ASP A 215 18.71 -22.76 17.24
N GLU A 216 17.54 -23.40 17.30
CA GLU A 216 17.38 -24.69 17.99
C GLU A 216 18.22 -25.80 17.34
N GLN A 217 18.18 -25.90 16.02
CA GLN A 217 19.01 -26.86 15.27
C GLN A 217 20.51 -26.55 15.44
N HIS A 218 20.87 -25.27 15.51
CA HIS A 218 22.26 -24.88 15.80
C HIS A 218 22.70 -25.32 17.20
N LYS A 219 21.86 -25.17 18.23
CA LYS A 219 22.12 -25.66 19.59
C LYS A 219 22.29 -27.20 19.62
N ALA A 220 21.39 -27.91 18.90
CA ALA A 220 21.47 -29.36 18.78
C ALA A 220 22.79 -29.80 18.12
N PHE A 221 23.18 -29.13 17.03
CA PHE A 221 24.46 -29.35 16.36
C PHE A 221 25.66 -29.15 17.30
N ILE A 222 25.70 -28.02 18.02
CA ILE A 222 26.80 -27.73 18.96
C ILE A 222 26.88 -28.74 20.10
N ASN A 223 25.75 -29.18 20.64
CA ASN A 223 25.70 -30.20 21.70
C ASN A 223 26.21 -31.53 21.19
N ALA A 224 25.74 -32.01 20.04
CA ALA A 224 26.24 -33.25 19.43
C ALA A 224 27.75 -33.18 19.14
N GLN A 225 28.27 -32.07 18.64
CA GLN A 225 29.70 -31.85 18.43
C GLN A 225 30.52 -31.87 19.71
N LYS A 226 29.94 -31.38 20.81
CA LYS A 226 30.58 -31.45 22.13
C LYS A 226 30.65 -32.88 22.63
N GLU A 227 29.55 -33.62 22.55
CA GLU A 227 29.50 -35.03 22.96
C GLU A 227 30.45 -35.91 22.11
N ILE A 228 30.52 -35.70 20.81
CA ILE A 228 31.47 -36.38 19.91
C ILE A 228 32.90 -36.14 20.37
N ARG A 229 33.28 -34.90 20.71
CA ARG A 229 34.63 -34.58 21.22
C ARG A 229 34.95 -35.25 22.54
N ASP A 230 33.96 -35.36 23.41
CA ASP A 230 34.18 -36.01 24.71
C ASP A 230 34.29 -37.53 24.54
N LEU A 231 33.48 -38.17 23.69
CA LEU A 231 33.62 -39.55 23.28
C LEU A 231 34.96 -39.83 22.59
N ASP A 232 35.44 -38.94 21.73
CA ASP A 232 36.75 -39.08 21.09
C ASP A 232 37.90 -39.11 22.15
N LYS A 233 37.81 -38.31 23.18
CA LYS A 233 38.77 -38.33 24.30
C LYS A 233 38.72 -39.65 25.08
N GLU A 234 37.52 -40.18 25.31
CA GLU A 234 37.34 -41.47 26.01
C GLU A 234 37.85 -42.65 25.13
N ILE A 235 37.49 -42.70 23.89
CA ILE A 235 37.96 -43.69 22.93
C ILE A 235 39.50 -43.66 22.83
N PHE A 236 40.08 -42.46 22.79
CA PHE A 236 41.53 -42.31 22.80
C PHE A 236 42.21 -42.86 24.07
N LYS A 237 41.63 -42.58 25.25
CA LYS A 237 42.15 -43.11 26.52
C LYS A 237 42.07 -44.63 26.58
N LEU A 238 40.95 -45.21 26.15
CA LEU A 238 40.78 -46.68 26.13
C LEU A 238 41.77 -47.35 25.15
N ARG A 239 41.90 -46.83 23.92
CA ARG A 239 42.87 -47.34 22.95
C ARG A 239 44.32 -47.25 23.45
N LYS A 240 44.65 -46.20 24.20
CA LYS A 240 45.98 -46.04 24.82
C LYS A 240 46.21 -47.05 25.94
N LYS A 241 45.13 -47.40 26.69
CA LYS A 241 45.18 -48.41 27.74
C LYS A 241 45.34 -49.83 27.16
N ASP A 242 44.51 -50.17 26.15
CA ASP A 242 44.58 -51.45 25.45
C ASP A 242 45.99 -51.67 24.84
N LYS A 243 46.55 -50.63 24.17
CA LYS A 243 47.92 -50.70 23.61
C LYS A 243 49.00 -50.91 24.68
N LYS A 244 48.85 -50.32 25.90
CA LYS A 244 49.78 -50.55 27.00
C LYS A 244 49.66 -51.95 27.55
N GLU A 245 48.46 -52.51 27.65
CA GLU A 245 48.20 -53.87 28.10
C GLU A 245 48.75 -54.90 27.09
N ASP A 246 48.55 -54.69 25.78
CA ASP A 246 49.10 -55.50 24.72
C ASP A 246 50.64 -55.49 24.69
N LEU A 247 51.27 -54.33 24.92
CA LEU A 247 52.73 -54.22 25.06
C LEU A 247 53.26 -54.91 26.32
N ALA A 248 52.49 -54.88 27.41
CA ALA A 248 52.85 -55.55 28.65
C ALA A 248 52.73 -57.10 28.53
N LEU A 249 51.76 -57.59 27.74
CA LEU A 249 51.54 -59.00 27.43
C LEU A 249 52.51 -59.53 26.37
N SER A 250 53.01 -58.68 25.46
CA SER A 250 53.96 -59.05 24.40
C SER A 250 55.45 -58.94 24.83
N SER A 251 55.71 -58.47 26.03
CA SER A 251 57.09 -58.45 26.56
C SER A 251 57.55 -59.84 26.94
N PRO A 252 58.49 -60.44 26.23
CA PRO A 252 58.99 -61.79 26.63
C PRO A 252 59.74 -61.74 27.97
N ASN A 253 59.29 -62.57 28.88
CA ASN A 253 59.78 -62.83 30.18
C ASN A 253 61.28 -63.12 30.14
N SER A 254 62.13 -62.17 30.46
CA SER A 254 63.55 -62.38 30.63
C SER A 254 63.79 -63.07 31.98
N ARG A 255 63.59 -64.38 31.95
CA ARG A 255 64.26 -65.28 32.93
C ARG A 255 65.52 -65.77 32.28
N ARG A 256 66.68 -65.23 32.73
CA ARG A 256 67.87 -66.00 33.10
C ARG A 256 69.02 -65.03 33.38
N MET A 257 69.33 -64.95 34.63
CA MET A 257 70.72 -64.74 35.04
C MET A 257 71.53 -66.00 34.80
N PRO A 258 72.80 -65.86 34.47
CA PRO A 258 73.78 -66.14 35.55
C PRO A 258 74.99 -65.18 35.50
N SER A 259 75.51 -65.00 36.71
CA SER A 259 76.80 -64.45 37.10
C SER A 259 77.95 -65.36 36.75
N PRO A 260 79.26 -65.07 37.15
CA PRO A 260 80.12 -63.93 36.89
C PRO A 260 81.51 -64.39 36.35
N SER A 261 82.34 -63.51 35.83
CA SER A 261 83.81 -63.50 36.09
C SER A 261 84.51 -62.52 35.07
N SER A 262 85.19 -61.73 35.70
CA SER A 262 86.60 -61.38 35.93
C SER A 262 87.32 -60.59 34.81
N LYS A 263 87.85 -59.44 35.29
CA LYS A 263 89.15 -58.84 34.95
C LYS A 263 89.36 -58.31 33.55
N SER A 264 89.73 -57.14 33.38
CA SER A 264 90.93 -56.40 33.75
C SER A 264 91.14 -55.22 32.74
N SER A 265 91.44 -54.13 33.30
CA SER A 265 92.42 -53.12 32.85
C SER A 265 92.30 -52.29 31.59
N ARG A 266 92.27 -51.07 31.84
CA ARG A 266 93.23 -50.02 31.49
C ARG A 266 92.98 -49.24 30.19
N VAL A 267 92.94 -48.05 30.42
CA VAL A 267 93.75 -46.84 30.14
C VAL A 267 93.17 -45.88 29.15
N GLU A 268 92.91 -44.75 29.68
CA GLU A 268 93.29 -43.33 29.31
C GLU A 268 92.88 -42.70 28.01
N GLN A 269 92.37 -41.55 28.28
CA GLN A 269 92.62 -40.22 27.63
C GLN A 269 91.88 -39.95 26.29
N ASN A 270 91.26 -38.92 26.10
CA ASN A 270 91.53 -37.49 26.31
C ASN A 270 90.31 -36.62 25.92
N SER A 271 90.16 -35.61 26.65
CA SER A 271 89.19 -34.53 26.41
C SER A 271 89.70 -33.55 25.32
N PRO A 272 88.99 -32.40 25.15
CA PRO A 272 88.14 -31.99 24.04
C PRO A 272 88.89 -30.92 23.15
N PRO A 273 88.37 -30.04 22.36
CA PRO A 273 87.39 -28.97 22.71
C PRO A 273 86.47 -28.44 21.58
N LYS A 274 85.45 -27.80 22.04
CA LYS A 274 84.87 -26.48 21.68
C LYS A 274 84.80 -25.99 20.23
N THR A 275 83.58 -25.43 20.03
CA THR A 275 83.17 -24.20 19.28
C THR A 275 82.91 -24.39 17.77
N LEU A 276 81.71 -24.07 17.32
CA LEU A 276 81.07 -22.73 17.17
C LEU A 276 79.54 -22.95 17.06
#